data_4e57b475cbbad1815449595d0d884325
#
_entry.id   4e57b475cbbad1815449595d0d884325
#
_cell.length_a   1.000
_cell.length_b   1.000
_cell.length_c   1.000
_cell.angle_alpha   90.00
_cell.angle_beta   90.00
_cell.angle_gamma   90.00
#
_symmetry.space_group_name_H-M   'P 1'
#
loop_
_entity.id
_entity.type
_entity.pdbx_description
1 polymer ?
#
loop_
_entity_poly.entity_id
_entity_poly.type
_entity_poly.pdbx_seq_one_letter_code
_entity_poly.pdbx_strand_id
1 'polypeptide(L)' 'MRENLNWAVLGTGVIANEMAQALQKMGKSLYAVGNRTHQKAIDFAEKYGVGKVYDQIDDMFEDENVDIIYITS' A
#
# COMPACT_ATOMS: atom_id res chain seq x y z
N MET A 1 -18.72 -12.59 -4.21
CA MET A 1 -18.08 -11.27 -3.95
C MET A 1 -17.16 -11.39 -2.75
N ARG A 2 -15.93 -10.92 -2.90
CA ARG A 2 -15.01 -10.95 -1.76
C ARG A 2 -15.35 -9.82 -0.81
N GLU A 3 -15.39 -10.13 0.48
CA GLU A 3 -15.64 -9.15 1.52
C GLU A 3 -14.38 -8.34 1.82
N ASN A 4 -13.21 -8.97 1.64
CA ASN A 4 -11.93 -8.33 1.92
C ASN A 4 -11.17 -8.10 0.63
N LEU A 5 -10.94 -6.83 0.33
CA LEU A 5 -10.15 -6.43 -0.83
C LEU A 5 -8.72 -6.15 -0.39
N ASN A 6 -7.79 -6.50 -1.26
CA ASN A 6 -6.37 -6.20 -1.03
C ASN A 6 -6.05 -4.83 -1.62
N TRP A 7 -5.76 -3.89 -0.75
CA TRP A 7 -5.45 -2.52 -1.13
C TRP A 7 -3.95 -2.33 -1.23
N ALA A 8 -3.52 -1.65 -2.27
CA ALA A 8 -2.13 -1.22 -2.42
C ALA A 8 -2.11 0.30 -2.56
N VAL A 9 -1.04 0.91 -2.13
CA VAL A 9 -0.87 2.36 -2.26
C VAL A 9 0.42 2.66 -3.03
N LEU A 10 0.33 3.59 -3.95
CA LEU A 10 1.48 4.09 -4.69
C LEU A 10 1.80 5.48 -4.16
N GLY A 11 2.95 5.61 -3.50
CA GLY A 11 3.35 6.83 -2.83
C GLY A 11 3.34 6.65 -1.32
N THR A 12 4.09 7.48 -0.63
CA THR A 12 4.26 7.39 0.83
C THR A 12 4.10 8.76 1.52
N GLY A 13 3.41 9.69 0.87
CA GLY A 13 3.21 11.04 1.38
C GLY A 13 2.10 11.12 2.41
N VAL A 14 1.64 12.36 2.66
CA VAL A 14 0.62 12.63 3.68
C VAL A 14 -0.67 11.85 3.44
N ILE A 15 -1.14 11.84 2.20
CA ILE A 15 -2.40 11.16 1.86
C ILE A 15 -2.28 9.65 2.08
N ALA A 16 -1.15 9.06 1.70
CA ALA A 16 -0.93 7.63 1.91
C ALA A 16 -0.92 7.29 3.40
N ASN A 17 -0.29 8.13 4.22
CA ASN A 17 -0.28 7.95 5.67
C ASN A 17 -1.68 8.04 6.26
N GLU A 18 -2.47 9.03 5.82
CA GLU A 18 -3.85 9.17 6.29
C GLU A 18 -4.69 7.95 5.93
N MET A 19 -4.51 7.44 4.71
CA MET A 19 -5.23 6.25 4.25
C MET A 19 -4.87 5.02 5.10
N ALA A 20 -3.58 4.82 5.37
CA ALA A 20 -3.13 3.70 6.19
C ALA A 20 -3.73 3.77 7.60
N GLN A 21 -3.74 4.97 8.19
CA GLN A 21 -4.31 5.18 9.51
C GLN A 21 -5.83 4.92 9.52
N ALA A 22 -6.53 5.37 8.49
CA ALA A 22 -7.96 5.15 8.37
C ALA A 22 -8.29 3.66 8.27
N LEU A 23 -7.53 2.92 7.48
CA LEU A 23 -7.72 1.48 7.35
C LEU A 23 -7.49 0.76 8.67
N GLN A 24 -6.46 1.16 9.42
CA GLN A 24 -6.17 0.56 10.72
C GLN A 24 -7.31 0.78 11.72
N LYS A 25 -7.94 1.95 11.68
CA LYS A 25 -9.10 2.24 12.53
C LYS A 25 -10.28 1.34 12.20
N MET A 26 -10.35 0.86 10.97
CA MET A 26 -11.41 -0.03 10.53
C MET A 26 -11.05 -1.52 10.74
N GLY A 27 -9.92 -1.79 11.39
CA GLY A 27 -9.44 -3.14 11.60
C GLY A 27 -8.85 -3.78 10.35
N LYS A 28 -8.44 -2.96 9.40
CA LYS A 28 -7.86 -3.42 8.13
C LYS A 28 -6.43 -2.93 8.01
N SER A 29 -5.70 -3.47 7.03
CA SER A 29 -4.35 -3.02 6.73
C SER A 29 -4.13 -3.01 5.23
N LEU A 30 -3.12 -2.25 4.82
CA LEU A 30 -2.71 -2.25 3.43
C LEU A 30 -2.02 -3.57 3.09
N TYR A 31 -2.32 -4.11 1.94
CA TYR A 31 -1.69 -5.32 1.44
C TYR A 31 -0.26 -5.04 0.94
N ALA A 32 -0.08 -3.91 0.23
CA ALA A 32 1.18 -3.61 -0.41
C ALA A 32 1.40 -2.11 -0.56
N VAL A 33 2.65 -1.72 -0.73
CA VAL A 33 3.03 -0.33 -0.97
C VAL A 33 4.16 -0.27 -1.99
N GLY A 34 4.13 0.75 -2.82
CA GLY A 34 5.18 1.06 -3.77
C GLY A 34 5.48 2.54 -3.75
N ASN A 35 6.71 2.90 -4.08
CA ASN A 35 7.13 4.30 -4.17
C ASN A 35 8.34 4.39 -5.09
N ARG A 36 8.53 5.54 -5.71
CA ARG A 36 9.70 5.75 -6.57
C ARG A 36 11.00 5.57 -5.79
N THR A 37 11.01 6.04 -4.55
CA THR A 37 12.14 5.83 -3.65
C THR A 37 11.85 4.59 -2.82
N HIS A 38 12.52 3.50 -3.14
CA HIS A 38 12.25 2.20 -2.52
C HIS A 38 12.38 2.24 -1.00
N GLN A 39 13.38 2.96 -0.49
CA GLN A 39 13.58 3.07 0.96
C GLN A 39 12.38 3.69 1.67
N LYS A 40 11.71 4.65 1.03
CA LYS A 40 10.51 5.26 1.61
C LYS A 40 9.37 4.26 1.69
N ALA A 41 9.28 3.37 0.70
CA ALA A 41 8.26 2.31 0.72
C ALA A 41 8.55 1.32 1.85
N ILE A 42 9.80 0.97 2.06
CA ILE A 42 10.21 0.09 3.17
C ILE A 42 9.85 0.72 4.51
N ASP A 43 10.21 1.98 4.70
CA ASP A 43 9.93 2.69 5.96
C ASP A 43 8.42 2.78 6.23
N PHE A 44 7.65 3.06 5.19
CA PHE A 44 6.19 3.11 5.29
C PHE A 44 5.63 1.74 5.68
N ALA A 45 6.12 0.69 5.06
CA ALA A 45 5.67 -0.67 5.35
C ALA A 45 5.96 -1.07 6.80
N GLU A 46 7.12 -0.69 7.32
CA GLU A 46 7.47 -0.96 8.70
C GLU A 46 6.59 -0.19 9.67
N LYS A 47 6.27 1.06 9.32
CA LYS A 47 5.44 1.90 10.17
C LYS A 47 4.02 1.40 10.31
N TYR A 48 3.44 0.88 9.23
CA TYR A 48 2.04 0.48 9.21
C TYR A 48 1.80 -1.01 9.10
N GLY A 49 2.85 -1.81 9.16
CA GLY A 49 2.69 -3.25 9.09
C GLY A 49 2.23 -3.75 7.73
N VAL A 50 2.66 -3.10 6.65
CA VAL A 50 2.31 -3.50 5.29
C VAL A 50 3.10 -4.76 4.93
N GLY A 51 2.43 -5.77 4.39
CA GLY A 51 3.05 -7.07 4.17
C GLY A 51 3.93 -7.16 2.94
N LYS A 52 3.77 -6.26 1.98
CA LYS A 52 4.51 -6.38 0.72
C LYS A 52 5.00 -5.00 0.24
N VAL A 53 6.25 -4.96 -0.19
CA VAL A 53 6.87 -3.77 -0.77
C VAL A 53 7.39 -4.14 -2.15
N TYR A 54 7.09 -3.33 -3.15
CA TYR A 54 7.56 -3.56 -4.51
C TYR A 54 8.86 -2.81 -4.78
N ASP A 55 9.84 -3.50 -5.40
CA ASP A 55 11.05 -2.85 -5.89
C ASP A 55 10.77 -2.01 -7.13
N GLN A 56 9.87 -2.50 -7.96
CA GLN A 56 9.48 -1.85 -9.20
C GLN A 56 7.99 -1.56 -9.14
N ILE A 57 7.61 -0.31 -9.46
CA ILE A 57 6.21 0.10 -9.45
C ILE A 57 5.37 -0.76 -10.40
N ASP A 58 5.95 -1.15 -11.54
CA ASP A 58 5.24 -1.98 -12.51
C ASP A 58 4.78 -3.31 -11.92
N ASP A 59 5.54 -3.86 -10.98
CA ASP A 59 5.18 -5.12 -10.34
C ASP A 59 3.87 -5.01 -9.57
N MET A 60 3.59 -3.83 -9.03
CA MET A 60 2.32 -3.58 -8.33
C MET A 60 1.14 -3.71 -9.30
N PHE A 61 1.27 -3.17 -10.50
CA PHE A 61 0.19 -3.21 -11.49
C PHE A 61 0.00 -4.62 -12.07
N GLU A 62 1.02 -5.47 -11.97
CA GLU A 62 0.95 -6.83 -12.46
C GLU A 62 0.56 -7.84 -11.38
N ASP A 63 0.49 -7.42 -10.13
CA ASP A 63 0.17 -8.33 -9.02
C ASP A 63 -1.30 -8.68 -9.01
N GLU A 64 -1.61 -9.93 -9.32
CA GLU A 64 -2.99 -10.43 -9.38
C GLU A 64 -3.71 -10.40 -8.05
N ASN A 65 -2.96 -10.35 -6.95
CA ASN A 65 -3.53 -10.33 -5.61
C ASN A 65 -3.98 -8.93 -5.17
N VAL A 66 -3.58 -7.89 -5.91
CA VAL A 66 -3.99 -6.52 -5.61
C VAL A 66 -5.34 -6.25 -6.29
N ASP A 67 -6.30 -5.81 -5.50
CA ASP A 67 -7.64 -5.50 -5.98
C ASP A 67 -7.80 -4.02 -6.30
N ILE A 68 -7.21 -3.15 -5.48
CA ILE A 68 -7.35 -1.71 -5.62
C ILE A 68 -5.99 -1.06 -5.41
N ILE A 69 -5.63 -0.15 -6.30
CA ILE A 69 -4.41 0.64 -6.16
C ILE A 69 -4.82 2.09 -5.98
N TYR A 70 -4.38 2.68 -4.88
CA TYR A 70 -4.62 4.09 -4.60
C TYR A 70 -3.36 4.87 -4.94
N ILE A 71 -3.45 5.75 -5.91
CA ILE A 71 -2.32 6.55 -6.38
C ILE A 71 -2.35 7.91 -5.68
N THR A 72 -1.31 8.19 -4.88
CA THR A 72 -1.25 9.40 -4.05
C THR A 72 -0.17 10.39 -4.47
N SER A 73 0.56 10.08 -5.50
CA SER A 73 1.66 10.96 -5.96
C SER A 73 1.18 12.05 -6.90
#